data_a7e2144b051e43fc0637d571c95165a2
#
_entry.id   a7e2144b051e43fc0637d571c95165a2
#
_cell.length_a   1.000
_cell.length_b   1.000
_cell.length_c   1.000
_cell.angle_alpha   90.00
_cell.angle_beta   90.00
_cell.angle_gamma   90.00
#
_symmetry.space_group_name_H-M   'P 1'
#
loop_
_entity.id
_entity.type
_entity.pdbx_description
1 polymer ?
#
loop_
_entity_poly.entity_id
_entity_poly.type
_entity_poly.pdbx_seq_one_letter_code
_entity_poly.pdbx_strand_id
1 'polypeptide(L)'
;KTIEKYGRIDALVNNAGTSKFAWDHSDLSLLNADDFQKIYAVNLIGPFQMVKAAKEYLLKSSNPSITNVSSIAGVKGIGSSIAYATSKGALNTMTISMARNLGPIRVNAICPGFIEGEWLKQGLGEEMYNASKSMLESSVPLKSVSSPQSIAESIMAFIEFNKNATGQLLILDGGHHLNL
;
A
#
# COMPACT_ATOMS: atom_id res chain seq x y z
N LYS A 1 24.51 -1.03 3.70
CA LYS A 1 24.68 -2.29 2.93
C LYS A 1 24.42 -2.11 1.44
N THR A 2 23.21 -1.68 0.99
CA THR A 2 22.88 -1.50 -0.45
C THR A 2 23.83 -0.51 -1.11
N ILE A 3 24.01 0.67 -0.50
CA ILE A 3 24.89 1.72 -1.01
C ILE A 3 26.36 1.30 -1.01
N GLU A 4 26.82 0.65 0.05
CA GLU A 4 28.18 0.11 0.16
C GLU A 4 28.47 -0.91 -0.97
N LYS A 5 27.45 -1.70 -1.36
CA LYS A 5 27.62 -2.76 -2.36
C LYS A 5 27.43 -2.26 -3.79
N TYR A 6 26.46 -1.37 -4.04
CA TYR A 6 26.04 -1.01 -5.39
C TYR A 6 26.23 0.47 -5.73
N GLY A 7 26.51 1.34 -4.75
CA GLY A 7 26.72 2.78 -4.95
C GLY A 7 25.47 3.58 -5.26
N ARG A 8 24.34 2.92 -5.60
CA ARG A 8 23.06 3.51 -5.99
C ARG A 8 21.87 2.70 -5.50
N ILE A 9 20.68 3.26 -5.67
CA ILE A 9 19.38 2.58 -5.52
C ILE A 9 18.63 2.76 -6.83
N ASP A 10 18.12 1.68 -7.41
CA ASP A 10 17.31 1.74 -8.64
C ASP A 10 15.81 1.77 -8.33
N ALA A 11 15.41 1.08 -7.27
CA ALA A 11 14.02 1.06 -6.83
C ALA A 11 13.89 1.09 -5.31
N LEU A 12 12.87 1.79 -4.82
CA LEU A 12 12.45 1.79 -3.43
C LEU A 12 11.00 1.29 -3.33
N VAL A 13 10.78 0.23 -2.56
CA VAL A 13 9.44 -0.28 -2.27
C VAL A 13 9.11 -0.03 -0.80
N ASN A 14 8.14 0.84 -0.54
CA ASN A 14 7.62 1.10 0.79
C ASN A 14 6.46 0.15 1.06
N ASN A 15 6.78 -1.05 1.55
CA ASN A 15 5.80 -2.10 1.84
C ASN A 15 5.42 -2.20 3.32
N ALA A 16 6.26 -1.75 4.23
CA ALA A 16 5.98 -1.81 5.66
C ALA A 16 4.66 -1.10 5.99
N GLY A 17 3.83 -1.78 6.77
CA GLY A 17 2.53 -1.26 7.17
C GLY A 17 2.04 -1.89 8.46
N THR A 18 1.21 -1.16 9.20
CA THR A 18 0.57 -1.63 10.42
C THR A 18 -0.85 -1.13 10.51
N SER A 19 -1.66 -1.78 11.35
CA SER A 19 -3.01 -1.37 11.67
C SER A 19 -3.34 -1.70 13.13
N LYS A 20 -4.43 -1.11 13.60
CA LYS A 20 -5.23 -1.61 14.72
C LYS A 20 -6.55 -2.13 14.12
N PHE A 21 -6.92 -3.33 14.46
CA PHE A 21 -8.17 -3.94 14.00
C PHE A 21 -9.34 -3.43 14.85
N ALA A 22 -10.13 -2.53 14.27
CA ALA A 22 -11.33 -1.90 14.82
C ALA A 22 -12.36 -1.84 13.68
N TRP A 23 -12.96 -3.01 13.39
CA TRP A 23 -13.77 -3.26 12.20
C TRP A 23 -15.11 -2.50 12.19
N ASP A 24 -15.66 -2.22 13.36
CA ASP A 24 -16.86 -1.37 13.47
C ASP A 24 -16.46 0.10 13.45
N HIS A 25 -16.51 0.70 12.27
CA HIS A 25 -16.20 2.11 12.08
C HIS A 25 -17.26 3.06 12.68
N SER A 26 -18.41 2.55 13.13
CA SER A 26 -19.41 3.36 13.85
C SER A 26 -19.08 3.52 15.33
N ASP A 27 -18.31 2.61 15.91
CA ASP A 27 -17.84 2.71 17.30
C ASP A 27 -16.48 3.43 17.37
N LEU A 28 -16.52 4.75 17.57
CA LEU A 28 -15.33 5.57 17.67
C LEU A 28 -14.51 5.31 18.95
N SER A 29 -15.08 4.61 19.95
CA SER A 29 -14.38 4.31 21.21
C SER A 29 -13.29 3.23 21.03
N LEU A 30 -13.30 2.50 19.93
CA LEU A 30 -12.30 1.49 19.58
C LEU A 30 -10.92 2.07 19.22
N LEU A 31 -10.85 3.39 18.95
CA LEU A 31 -9.63 4.09 18.54
C LEU A 31 -9.37 5.29 19.46
N ASN A 32 -8.10 5.59 19.66
CA ASN A 32 -7.63 6.78 20.36
C ASN A 32 -6.51 7.48 19.57
N ALA A 33 -6.05 8.64 20.05
CA ALA A 33 -5.03 9.44 19.38
C ALA A 33 -3.69 8.68 19.20
N ASP A 34 -3.30 7.86 20.16
CA ASP A 34 -2.06 7.08 20.09
C ASP A 34 -2.12 6.03 18.99
N ASP A 35 -3.30 5.45 18.72
CA ASP A 35 -3.49 4.51 17.61
C ASP A 35 -3.23 5.19 16.26
N PHE A 36 -3.76 6.39 16.07
CA PHE A 36 -3.48 7.22 14.90
C PHE A 36 -2.00 7.52 14.77
N GLN A 37 -1.35 7.98 15.84
CA GLN A 37 0.07 8.33 15.82
C GLN A 37 0.93 7.13 15.43
N LYS A 38 0.69 5.95 16.02
CA LYS A 38 1.44 4.72 15.71
C LYS A 38 1.25 4.27 14.25
N ILE A 39 0.00 4.29 13.78
CA ILE A 39 -0.31 3.87 12.40
C ILE A 39 0.30 4.84 11.39
N TYR A 40 0.17 6.16 11.62
CA TYR A 40 0.74 7.17 10.74
C TYR A 40 2.27 7.16 10.75
N ALA A 41 2.89 6.90 11.90
CA ALA A 41 4.35 6.78 12.00
C ALA A 41 4.91 5.71 11.05
N VAL A 42 4.24 4.55 10.96
CA VAL A 42 4.66 3.45 10.09
C VAL A 42 4.18 3.67 8.65
N ASN A 43 2.88 3.94 8.45
CA ASN A 43 2.26 3.89 7.12
C ASN A 43 2.52 5.13 6.26
N LEU A 44 2.86 6.27 6.87
CA LEU A 44 3.02 7.54 6.17
C LEU A 44 4.40 8.17 6.42
N ILE A 45 4.77 8.38 7.69
CA ILE A 45 6.03 9.04 8.03
C ILE A 45 7.22 8.17 7.66
N GLY A 46 7.13 6.84 7.89
CA GLY A 46 8.15 5.87 7.50
C GLY A 46 8.48 5.95 6.01
N PRO A 47 7.52 5.78 5.09
CA PRO A 47 7.72 5.98 3.65
C PRO A 47 8.33 7.33 3.29
N PHE A 48 7.88 8.42 3.89
CA PHE A 48 8.48 9.74 3.67
C PHE A 48 9.97 9.78 4.03
N GLN A 49 10.33 9.26 5.20
CA GLN A 49 11.72 9.22 5.66
C GLN A 49 12.59 8.32 4.77
N MET A 50 12.05 7.18 4.31
CA MET A 50 12.75 6.29 3.37
C MET A 50 13.02 6.99 2.04
N VAL A 51 12.05 7.71 1.48
CA VAL A 51 12.24 8.49 0.25
C VAL A 51 13.28 9.59 0.47
N LYS A 52 13.19 10.34 1.59
CA LYS A 52 14.16 11.38 1.95
C LYS A 52 15.59 10.82 2.00
N ALA A 53 15.78 9.66 2.61
CA ALA A 53 17.09 9.02 2.71
C ALA A 53 17.60 8.42 1.39
N ALA A 54 16.71 7.94 0.53
CA ALA A 54 17.06 7.26 -0.71
C ALA A 54 17.23 8.20 -1.92
N LYS A 55 16.65 9.40 -1.90
CA LYS A 55 16.51 10.30 -3.05
C LYS A 55 17.79 10.49 -3.84
N GLU A 56 18.88 10.89 -3.19
CA GLU A 56 20.16 11.17 -3.85
C GLU A 56 20.80 9.93 -4.50
N TYR A 57 20.47 8.74 -3.98
CA TYR A 57 20.94 7.47 -4.53
C TYR A 57 20.04 6.97 -5.66
N LEU A 58 18.74 7.27 -5.60
CA LEU A 58 17.79 7.00 -6.70
C LEU A 58 18.14 7.83 -7.92
N LEU A 59 18.53 9.11 -7.74
CA LEU A 59 18.94 9.98 -8.84
C LEU A 59 20.19 9.51 -9.61
N LYS A 60 20.95 8.54 -9.07
CA LYS A 60 22.07 7.90 -9.77
C LYS A 60 21.63 6.75 -10.69
N SER A 61 20.38 6.34 -10.62
CA SER A 61 19.82 5.30 -11.49
C SER A 61 19.38 5.88 -12.83
N SER A 62 19.50 5.11 -13.88
CA SER A 62 18.97 5.45 -15.21
C SER A 62 17.44 5.30 -15.31
N ASN A 63 16.80 4.60 -14.37
CA ASN A 63 15.35 4.37 -14.34
C ASN A 63 14.82 4.31 -12.90
N PRO A 64 14.95 5.40 -12.12
CA PRO A 64 14.60 5.40 -10.70
C PRO A 64 13.10 5.27 -10.48
N SER A 65 12.71 4.42 -9.51
CA SER A 65 11.31 4.13 -9.21
C SER A 65 11.06 4.03 -7.71
N ILE A 66 9.92 4.59 -7.28
CA ILE A 66 9.37 4.41 -5.93
C ILE A 66 7.98 3.80 -6.08
N THR A 67 7.73 2.69 -5.37
CA THR A 67 6.41 2.08 -5.29
C THR A 67 5.95 2.00 -3.84
N ASN A 68 4.86 2.70 -3.53
CA ASN A 68 4.23 2.66 -2.22
C ASN A 68 3.15 1.57 -2.19
N VAL A 69 3.17 0.70 -1.18
CA VAL A 69 2.09 -0.27 -0.94
C VAL A 69 1.03 0.39 -0.07
N SER A 70 0.00 0.90 -0.75
CA SER A 70 -1.17 1.52 -0.12
C SER A 70 -2.26 0.47 0.18
N SER A 71 -3.51 0.77 -0.08
CA SER A 71 -4.65 -0.12 0.11
C SER A 71 -5.90 0.45 -0.57
N ILE A 72 -6.83 -0.41 -0.95
CA ILE A 72 -8.21 -0.03 -1.28
C ILE A 72 -8.87 0.74 -0.11
N ALA A 73 -8.46 0.50 1.12
CA ALA A 73 -8.92 1.23 2.31
C ALA A 73 -8.72 2.74 2.17
N GLY A 74 -7.59 3.17 1.61
CA GLY A 74 -7.30 4.59 1.34
C GLY A 74 -8.05 5.18 0.14
N VAL A 75 -8.79 4.37 -0.59
CA VAL A 75 -9.62 4.78 -1.74
C VAL A 75 -11.10 4.82 -1.35
N LYS A 76 -11.58 3.77 -0.66
CA LYS A 76 -13.00 3.60 -0.31
C LYS A 76 -13.36 4.00 1.13
N GLY A 77 -12.40 4.28 2.01
CA GLY A 77 -12.66 4.57 3.42
C GLY A 77 -13.12 3.36 4.23
N ILE A 78 -12.77 2.15 3.79
CA ILE A 78 -13.09 0.87 4.45
C ILE A 78 -11.83 0.26 5.08
N GLY A 79 -11.93 -0.94 5.63
CA GLY A 79 -10.77 -1.72 6.08
C GLY A 79 -10.71 -1.91 7.58
N SER A 80 -9.55 -2.21 8.10
CA SER A 80 -9.34 -2.66 9.47
C SER A 80 -9.59 -1.60 10.55
N SER A 81 -9.57 -0.31 10.19
CA SER A 81 -9.95 0.81 11.06
C SER A 81 -9.97 2.13 10.29
N ILE A 82 -10.64 3.14 10.85
CA ILE A 82 -10.62 4.52 10.32
C ILE A 82 -9.17 5.05 10.28
N ALA A 83 -8.37 4.82 11.33
CA ALA A 83 -6.98 5.26 11.39
C ALA A 83 -6.12 4.64 10.27
N TYR A 84 -6.34 3.36 9.96
CA TYR A 84 -5.67 2.69 8.85
C TYR A 84 -6.10 3.28 7.50
N ALA A 85 -7.41 3.37 7.26
CA ALA A 85 -7.96 3.90 6.01
C ALA A 85 -7.44 5.31 5.72
N THR A 86 -7.48 6.20 6.71
CA THR A 86 -6.98 7.58 6.58
C THR A 86 -5.47 7.63 6.35
N SER A 87 -4.68 6.76 7.00
CA SER A 87 -3.23 6.70 6.77
C SER A 87 -2.89 6.27 5.33
N LYS A 88 -3.65 5.34 4.75
CA LYS A 88 -3.48 4.89 3.36
C LYS A 88 -3.99 5.93 2.36
N GLY A 89 -5.04 6.68 2.69
CA GLY A 89 -5.48 7.85 1.92
C GLY A 89 -4.41 8.96 1.89
N ALA A 90 -3.79 9.24 3.04
CA ALA A 90 -2.68 10.17 3.12
C ALA A 90 -1.45 9.70 2.30
N LEU A 91 -1.14 8.38 2.31
CA LEU A 91 -0.08 7.81 1.48
C LEU A 91 -0.38 7.94 -0.01
N ASN A 92 -1.64 7.80 -0.45
CA ASN A 92 -2.08 8.03 -1.81
C ASN A 92 -1.81 9.48 -2.24
N THR A 93 -2.21 10.45 -1.41
CA THR A 93 -1.96 11.88 -1.65
C THR A 93 -0.47 12.20 -1.68
N MET A 94 0.31 11.62 -0.76
CA MET A 94 1.77 11.79 -0.72
C MET A 94 2.42 11.21 -1.99
N THR A 95 1.96 10.07 -2.49
CA THR A 95 2.43 9.47 -3.76
C THR A 95 2.27 10.45 -4.92
N ILE A 96 1.09 11.04 -5.07
CA ILE A 96 0.80 12.00 -6.15
C ILE A 96 1.66 13.27 -5.99
N SER A 97 1.79 13.78 -4.77
CA SER A 97 2.62 14.95 -4.49
C SER A 97 4.09 14.70 -4.82
N MET A 98 4.63 13.56 -4.41
CA MET A 98 6.01 13.18 -4.73
C MET A 98 6.23 12.96 -6.24
N ALA A 99 5.30 12.32 -6.92
CA ALA A 99 5.35 12.12 -8.36
C ALA A 99 5.47 13.44 -9.13
N ARG A 100 4.76 14.47 -8.67
CA ARG A 100 4.79 15.80 -9.27
C ARG A 100 6.14 16.52 -9.08
N ASN A 101 6.81 16.28 -7.95
CA ASN A 101 7.93 17.12 -7.51
C ASN A 101 9.30 16.41 -7.52
N LEU A 102 9.37 15.10 -7.69
CA LEU A 102 10.61 14.34 -7.59
C LEU A 102 11.15 13.83 -8.95
N GLY A 103 10.59 14.30 -10.07
CA GLY A 103 11.13 13.90 -11.38
C GLY A 103 12.65 14.11 -11.48
N PRO A 104 13.38 13.18 -12.11
CA PRO A 104 12.93 12.07 -12.95
C PRO A 104 12.53 10.79 -12.21
N ILE A 105 12.50 10.78 -10.86
CA ILE A 105 12.08 9.63 -10.08
C ILE A 105 10.57 9.42 -10.29
N ARG A 106 10.17 8.24 -10.79
CA ARG A 106 8.77 7.85 -10.91
C ARG A 106 8.25 7.39 -9.55
N VAL A 107 7.09 7.88 -9.15
CA VAL A 107 6.48 7.54 -7.86
C VAL A 107 5.06 7.07 -8.08
N ASN A 108 4.76 5.82 -7.74
CA ASN A 108 3.45 5.20 -7.91
C ASN A 108 3.02 4.47 -6.62
N ALA A 109 1.75 4.15 -6.51
CA ALA A 109 1.25 3.28 -5.47
C ALA A 109 0.44 2.13 -6.05
N ILE A 110 0.49 0.99 -5.38
CA ILE A 110 -0.50 -0.08 -5.53
C ILE A 110 -1.47 -0.02 -4.35
N CYS A 111 -2.75 -0.28 -4.63
CA CYS A 111 -3.85 -0.25 -3.68
C CYS A 111 -4.52 -1.63 -3.64
N PRO A 112 -3.94 -2.62 -2.94
CA PRO A 112 -4.52 -3.95 -2.86
C PRO A 112 -5.84 -3.96 -2.11
N GLY A 113 -6.71 -4.91 -2.47
CA GLY A 113 -7.84 -5.35 -1.66
C GLY A 113 -7.42 -6.38 -0.62
N PHE A 114 -8.19 -7.48 -0.55
CA PHE A 114 -7.87 -8.61 0.31
C PHE A 114 -6.66 -9.36 -0.26
N ILE A 115 -5.57 -9.42 0.51
CA ILE A 115 -4.38 -10.22 0.20
C ILE A 115 -4.36 -11.43 1.11
N GLU A 116 -4.22 -12.63 0.54
CA GLU A 116 -4.02 -13.84 1.32
C GLU A 116 -2.77 -13.74 2.19
N GLY A 117 -2.84 -14.20 3.44
CA GLY A 117 -1.67 -14.29 4.30
C GLY A 117 -1.95 -14.17 5.78
N GLU A 118 -0.91 -14.44 6.56
CA GLU A 118 -0.98 -14.53 8.01
C GLU A 118 -1.39 -13.20 8.69
N TRP A 119 -1.02 -12.07 8.11
CA TRP A 119 -1.35 -10.76 8.69
C TRP A 119 -2.88 -10.54 8.81
N LEU A 120 -3.63 -10.88 7.76
CA LEU A 120 -5.10 -10.80 7.80
C LEU A 120 -5.71 -11.90 8.67
N LYS A 121 -5.15 -13.12 8.66
CA LYS A 121 -5.60 -14.18 9.54
C LYS A 121 -5.46 -13.81 11.01
N GLN A 122 -4.33 -13.23 11.41
CA GLN A 122 -4.12 -12.76 12.78
C GLN A 122 -5.09 -11.63 13.16
N GLY A 123 -5.42 -10.74 12.22
CA GLY A 123 -6.33 -9.62 12.47
C GLY A 123 -7.81 -9.99 12.50
N LEU A 124 -8.23 -10.96 11.69
CA LEU A 124 -9.62 -11.40 11.56
C LEU A 124 -9.95 -12.62 12.45
N GLY A 125 -8.95 -13.43 12.74
CA GLY A 125 -9.17 -14.81 13.19
C GLY A 125 -9.51 -15.73 12.00
N GLU A 126 -9.26 -17.02 12.17
CA GLU A 126 -9.32 -17.98 11.06
C GLU A 126 -10.72 -18.10 10.44
N GLU A 127 -11.75 -18.15 11.28
CA GLU A 127 -13.14 -18.29 10.83
C GLU A 127 -13.58 -17.10 9.98
N MET A 128 -13.40 -15.87 10.47
CA MET A 128 -13.77 -14.66 9.77
C MET A 128 -12.91 -14.44 8.51
N TYR A 129 -11.63 -14.81 8.55
CA TYR A 129 -10.75 -14.79 7.39
C TYR A 129 -11.29 -15.68 6.26
N ASN A 130 -11.64 -16.94 6.57
CA ASN A 130 -12.15 -17.89 5.58
C ASN A 130 -13.51 -17.45 5.03
N ALA A 131 -14.41 -16.97 5.90
CA ALA A 131 -15.71 -16.43 5.49
C ALA A 131 -15.56 -15.22 4.57
N SER A 132 -14.69 -14.26 4.92
CA SER A 132 -14.42 -13.06 4.10
C SER A 132 -13.80 -13.42 2.76
N LYS A 133 -12.86 -14.35 2.72
CA LYS A 133 -12.25 -14.84 1.49
C LYS A 133 -13.30 -15.44 0.57
N SER A 134 -14.10 -16.39 1.07
CA SER A 134 -15.15 -17.06 0.27
C SER A 134 -16.21 -16.08 -0.23
N MET A 135 -16.61 -15.12 0.59
CA MET A 135 -17.55 -14.07 0.19
C MET A 135 -16.98 -13.23 -0.97
N LEU A 136 -15.73 -12.79 -0.86
CA LEU A 136 -15.08 -12.01 -1.90
C LEU A 136 -14.91 -12.82 -3.20
N GLU A 137 -14.44 -14.07 -3.11
CA GLU A 137 -14.31 -14.96 -4.27
C GLU A 137 -15.65 -15.24 -4.98
N SER A 138 -16.76 -15.16 -4.26
CA SER A 138 -18.10 -15.27 -4.87
C SER A 138 -18.63 -13.97 -5.46
N SER A 139 -18.28 -12.81 -4.90
CA SER A 139 -18.88 -11.51 -5.22
C SER A 139 -18.05 -10.63 -6.15
N VAL A 140 -16.70 -10.66 -6.06
CA VAL A 140 -15.87 -9.81 -6.92
C VAL A 140 -15.88 -10.26 -8.38
N PRO A 141 -15.73 -9.35 -9.36
CA PRO A 141 -15.74 -9.69 -10.78
C PRO A 141 -14.77 -10.79 -11.19
N LEU A 142 -13.52 -10.77 -10.69
CA LEU A 142 -12.52 -11.78 -11.05
C LEU A 142 -12.63 -13.09 -10.27
N LYS A 143 -13.60 -13.22 -9.35
CA LYS A 143 -13.82 -14.43 -8.54
C LYS A 143 -12.57 -14.92 -7.80
N SER A 144 -11.69 -14.01 -7.44
CA SER A 144 -10.43 -14.30 -6.76
C SER A 144 -9.99 -13.14 -5.87
N VAL A 145 -9.26 -13.45 -4.82
CA VAL A 145 -8.53 -12.48 -4.00
C VAL A 145 -7.06 -12.44 -4.42
N SER A 146 -6.34 -11.39 -4.02
CA SER A 146 -4.94 -11.23 -4.39
C SER A 146 -4.03 -12.15 -3.58
N SER A 147 -3.02 -12.72 -4.23
CA SER A 147 -1.90 -13.37 -3.55
C SER A 147 -0.75 -12.38 -3.33
N PRO A 148 0.15 -12.62 -2.36
CA PRO A 148 1.38 -11.82 -2.21
C PRO A 148 2.20 -11.78 -3.50
N GLN A 149 2.22 -12.88 -4.26
CA GLN A 149 2.94 -12.99 -5.52
C GLN A 149 2.37 -12.05 -6.59
N SER A 150 1.04 -12.00 -6.76
CA SER A 150 0.40 -11.12 -7.76
C SER A 150 0.64 -9.63 -7.45
N ILE A 151 0.69 -9.29 -6.15
CA ILE A 151 1.05 -7.94 -5.71
C ILE A 151 2.50 -7.61 -6.04
N ALA A 152 3.43 -8.53 -5.78
CA ALA A 152 4.86 -8.37 -6.10
C ALA A 152 5.09 -8.21 -7.61
N GLU A 153 4.40 -8.96 -8.45
CA GLU A 153 4.44 -8.83 -9.92
C GLU A 153 4.00 -7.45 -10.39
N SER A 154 2.95 -6.90 -9.77
CA SER A 154 2.47 -5.55 -10.07
C SER A 154 3.45 -4.46 -9.62
N ILE A 155 4.16 -4.66 -8.49
CA ILE A 155 5.26 -3.77 -8.07
C ILE A 155 6.38 -3.83 -9.11
N MET A 156 6.78 -5.01 -9.54
CA MET A 156 7.82 -5.20 -10.55
C MET A 156 7.45 -4.55 -11.89
N ALA A 157 6.17 -4.57 -12.26
CA ALA A 157 5.70 -3.88 -13.46
C ALA A 157 5.96 -2.35 -13.41
N PHE A 158 5.80 -1.70 -12.27
CA PHE A 158 6.17 -0.29 -12.09
C PHE A 158 7.68 -0.08 -12.10
N ILE A 159 8.47 -1.02 -11.60
CA ILE A 159 9.93 -0.90 -11.56
C ILE A 159 10.50 -1.05 -12.98
N GLU A 160 10.12 -2.09 -13.71
CA GLU A 160 10.80 -2.51 -14.95
C GLU A 160 10.11 -2.05 -16.23
N PHE A 161 8.78 -2.11 -16.30
CA PHE A 161 8.06 -2.02 -17.57
C PHE A 161 7.34 -0.68 -17.76
N ASN A 162 6.67 -0.15 -16.76
CA ASN A 162 5.82 1.04 -16.87
C ASN A 162 6.62 2.34 -16.77
N LYS A 163 7.56 2.56 -17.69
CA LYS A 163 8.53 3.69 -17.64
C LYS A 163 7.90 5.08 -17.77
N ASN A 164 6.70 5.18 -18.31
CA ASN A 164 5.95 6.43 -18.43
C ASN A 164 4.87 6.61 -17.35
N ALA A 165 4.82 5.70 -16.36
CA ALA A 165 3.86 5.79 -15.27
C ALA A 165 4.47 6.49 -14.05
N THR A 166 3.86 7.61 -13.64
CA THR A 166 4.12 8.29 -12.37
C THR A 166 2.83 8.88 -11.82
N GLY A 167 2.68 8.95 -10.51
CA GLY A 167 1.47 9.44 -9.83
C GLY A 167 0.28 8.51 -9.92
N GLN A 168 0.48 7.24 -10.33
CA GLN A 168 -0.61 6.28 -10.48
C GLN A 168 -0.95 5.60 -9.13
N LEU A 169 -2.24 5.36 -8.94
CA LEU A 169 -2.80 4.56 -7.85
C LEU A 169 -3.45 3.32 -8.49
N LEU A 170 -2.72 2.22 -8.56
CA LEU A 170 -3.20 0.99 -9.18
C LEU A 170 -3.98 0.15 -8.19
N ILE A 171 -5.28 0.03 -8.40
CA ILE A 171 -6.16 -0.79 -7.56
C ILE A 171 -6.03 -2.26 -8.00
N LEU A 172 -5.80 -3.15 -7.03
CA LEU A 172 -5.60 -4.58 -7.21
C LEU A 172 -6.49 -5.34 -6.22
N ASP A 173 -7.77 -5.50 -6.55
CA ASP A 173 -8.78 -6.03 -5.64
C ASP A 173 -9.81 -6.95 -6.30
N GLY A 174 -9.48 -7.48 -7.48
CA GLY A 174 -10.40 -8.35 -8.23
C GLY A 174 -11.65 -7.65 -8.74
N GLY A 175 -11.70 -6.32 -8.66
CA GLY A 175 -12.87 -5.51 -9.01
C GLY A 175 -13.80 -5.23 -7.83
N HIS A 176 -13.39 -5.52 -6.59
CA HIS A 176 -14.20 -5.26 -5.38
C HIS A 176 -14.62 -3.78 -5.26
N HIS A 177 -13.75 -2.85 -5.68
CA HIS A 177 -14.07 -1.41 -5.65
C HIS A 177 -15.21 -1.00 -6.59
N LEU A 178 -15.57 -1.85 -7.57
CA LEU A 178 -16.65 -1.58 -8.53
C LEU A 178 -18.03 -1.99 -7.97
N ASN A 179 -18.07 -2.80 -6.93
CA ASN A 179 -19.32 -3.18 -6.28
C ASN A 179 -19.85 -1.98 -5.46
N LEU A 180 -21.11 -1.62 -5.69
CA LEU A 180 -21.84 -0.57 -4.99
C LEU A 180 -22.24 -1.01 -3.59
#